data_6adc80f32fdd58ee4dab60ab906749a7
#
_entry.id   6adc80f32fdd58ee4dab60ab906749a7
#
_cell.length_a   1.000
_cell.length_b   1.000
_cell.length_c   1.000
_cell.angle_alpha   90.00
_cell.angle_beta   90.00
_cell.angle_gamma   90.00
#
_symmetry.space_group_name_H-M   'P 1'
#
loop_
_entity.id
_entity.type
_entity.pdbx_description
1 polymer ?
#
loop_
_entity_poly.entity_id
_entity_poly.type
_entity_poly.pdbx_seq_one_letter_code
_entity_poly.pdbx_strand_id
1 'polypeptide(L)'
;MNQRSAGAGLPYAKKPYHAGRSDDVRAVLENFQVPGKDCPTFIVGFSLGGNLVLKLAGEQPNLEGLAGVAAMGPPIDLAKCSDLIGRKSNQVYEKHFLSNLLQDVKRRLRYYPGIPNINFPKDLSIRLFDEIYTAPSAGYGSVDEYYSKCSTTHLIDQIKVPTLILTAKDDPFIAPEPFESLKVPAHIQLCIQESGGHLGFLGKDGAGGIRWGESRIISWLADMAQKKTAYHKALGPA
;
A
#
# COMPACT_ATOMS: atom_id res chain seq x y z
N MET A 1 7.72 6.90 -4.87
CA MET A 1 7.30 8.24 -4.39
C MET A 1 7.23 8.26 -2.86
N ASN A 2 7.43 9.42 -2.22
CA ASN A 2 7.04 9.59 -0.82
C ASN A 2 5.56 9.95 -0.75
N GLN A 3 4.85 9.41 0.23
CA GLN A 3 3.47 9.84 0.50
C GLN A 3 3.46 11.30 0.96
N ARG A 4 2.31 11.99 0.76
CA ARG A 4 2.16 13.37 1.23
C ARG A 4 2.52 13.48 2.71
N SER A 5 3.08 14.57 3.13
CA SER A 5 3.55 14.85 4.49
C SER A 5 4.45 13.77 5.12
N ALA A 6 5.09 12.91 4.31
CA ALA A 6 6.10 11.97 4.76
C ALA A 6 7.49 12.40 4.31
N GLY A 7 8.50 12.28 5.19
CA GLY A 7 9.87 12.63 4.88
C GLY A 7 10.02 14.06 4.37
N ALA A 8 10.67 14.24 3.22
CA ALA A 8 10.87 15.54 2.57
C ALA A 8 9.56 16.18 2.05
N GLY A 9 8.48 15.40 1.90
CA GLY A 9 7.16 15.89 1.46
C GLY A 9 6.37 16.63 2.55
N LEU A 10 6.82 16.57 3.82
CA LEU A 10 6.10 17.11 4.96
C LEU A 10 5.81 18.62 4.86
N PRO A 11 6.74 19.50 4.41
CA PRO A 11 6.46 20.94 4.27
C PRO A 11 5.43 21.29 3.20
N TYR A 12 5.15 20.37 2.27
CA TYR A 12 4.33 20.65 1.08
C TYR A 12 2.89 20.13 1.18
N ALA A 13 2.53 19.45 2.29
CA ALA A 13 1.21 18.86 2.43
C ALA A 13 0.63 19.06 3.85
N LYS A 14 -0.36 19.95 3.97
CA LYS A 14 -1.06 20.22 5.23
C LYS A 14 -1.81 19.00 5.77
N LYS A 15 -2.44 18.19 4.91
CA LYS A 15 -3.14 16.97 5.31
C LYS A 15 -2.16 15.79 5.39
N PRO A 16 -2.26 14.90 6.41
CA PRO A 16 -1.39 13.74 6.52
C PRO A 16 -1.69 12.70 5.45
N TYR A 17 -0.74 11.79 5.25
CA TYR A 17 -1.02 10.55 4.55
C TYR A 17 -1.91 9.63 5.40
N HIS A 18 -2.64 8.76 4.74
CA HIS A 18 -3.42 7.68 5.36
C HIS A 18 -3.72 6.59 4.32
N ALA A 19 -4.23 5.44 4.76
CA ALA A 19 -4.44 4.27 3.90
C ALA A 19 -5.43 4.47 2.74
N GLY A 20 -6.21 5.55 2.76
CA GLY A 20 -7.16 5.88 1.69
C GLY A 20 -6.65 6.84 0.62
N ARG A 21 -5.36 7.22 0.62
CA ARG A 21 -4.80 8.21 -0.33
C ARG A 21 -4.40 7.61 -1.68
N SER A 22 -5.27 6.82 -2.30
CA SER A 22 -5.12 6.33 -3.67
C SER A 22 -5.09 7.47 -4.71
N ASP A 23 -5.78 8.59 -4.43
CA ASP A 23 -5.78 9.80 -5.23
C ASP A 23 -4.37 10.40 -5.46
N ASP A 24 -3.48 10.32 -4.46
CA ASP A 24 -2.10 10.76 -4.61
C ASP A 24 -1.32 9.90 -5.59
N VAL A 25 -1.54 8.59 -5.55
CA VAL A 25 -0.89 7.65 -6.47
C VAL A 25 -1.39 7.90 -7.89
N ARG A 26 -2.70 8.13 -8.06
CA ARG A 26 -3.29 8.51 -9.35
C ARG A 26 -2.67 9.78 -9.91
N ALA A 27 -2.60 10.85 -9.12
CA ALA A 27 -2.03 12.11 -9.54
C ALA A 27 -0.57 11.97 -10.00
N VAL A 28 0.23 11.12 -9.33
CA VAL A 28 1.59 10.82 -9.77
C VAL A 28 1.58 10.07 -11.09
N LEU A 29 0.76 9.02 -11.24
CA LEU A 29 0.67 8.26 -12.47
C LEU A 29 0.33 9.16 -13.66
N GLU A 30 -0.71 10.00 -13.53
CA GLU A 30 -1.16 10.93 -14.58
C GLU A 30 -0.06 11.94 -14.99
N ASN A 31 0.76 12.40 -14.03
CA ASN A 31 1.85 13.33 -14.30
C ASN A 31 3.13 12.68 -14.85
N PHE A 32 3.30 11.35 -14.69
CA PHE A 32 4.45 10.61 -15.22
C PHE A 32 4.19 9.98 -16.60
N GLN A 33 2.98 10.03 -17.10
CA GLN A 33 2.68 9.58 -18.46
C GLN A 33 3.38 10.50 -19.46
N VAL A 34 4.25 9.92 -20.29
CA VAL A 34 4.92 10.66 -21.36
C VAL A 34 4.01 10.65 -22.59
N PRO A 35 3.45 11.81 -23.00
CA PRO A 35 2.60 11.87 -24.18
C PRO A 35 3.31 11.28 -25.41
N GLY A 36 2.60 10.43 -26.16
CA GLY A 36 3.11 9.84 -27.41
C GLY A 36 4.10 8.70 -27.25
N LYS A 37 4.31 8.18 -26.01
CA LYS A 37 5.08 6.95 -25.80
C LYS A 37 4.15 5.85 -25.28
N ASP A 38 4.00 4.81 -26.07
CA ASP A 38 3.30 3.56 -25.70
C ASP A 38 4.14 2.73 -24.70
N CYS A 39 4.53 3.34 -23.57
CA CYS A 39 5.26 2.66 -22.53
C CYS A 39 4.29 2.17 -21.46
N PRO A 40 4.17 0.87 -21.20
CA PRO A 40 3.32 0.36 -20.14
C PRO A 40 3.82 0.85 -18.78
N THR A 41 2.95 1.48 -17.99
CA THR A 41 3.30 1.93 -16.64
C THR A 41 2.78 0.94 -15.61
N PHE A 42 3.67 0.48 -14.74
CA PHE A 42 3.37 -0.39 -13.61
C PHE A 42 3.57 0.36 -12.29
N ILE A 43 2.76 0.04 -11.31
CA ILE A 43 2.89 0.62 -9.97
C ILE A 43 3.23 -0.50 -8.99
N VAL A 44 4.26 -0.26 -8.16
CA VAL A 44 4.66 -1.18 -7.09
C VAL A 44 4.46 -0.50 -5.75
N GLY A 45 3.78 -1.18 -4.83
CA GLY A 45 3.55 -0.71 -3.47
C GLY A 45 4.03 -1.71 -2.41
N PHE A 46 4.60 -1.17 -1.33
CA PHE A 46 5.06 -1.95 -0.19
C PHE A 46 4.27 -1.56 1.05
N SER A 47 3.87 -2.53 1.87
CA SER A 47 3.12 -2.30 3.12
C SER A 47 1.91 -1.39 2.86
N LEU A 48 1.77 -0.27 3.56
CA LEU A 48 0.70 0.71 3.34
C LEU A 48 0.63 1.19 1.88
N GLY A 49 1.79 1.34 1.22
CA GLY A 49 1.86 1.65 -0.22
C GLY A 49 1.26 0.54 -1.09
N GLY A 50 1.38 -0.72 -0.68
CA GLY A 50 0.72 -1.85 -1.31
C GLY A 50 -0.81 -1.74 -1.24
N ASN A 51 -1.36 -1.35 -0.08
CA ASN A 51 -2.79 -1.07 0.04
C ASN A 51 -3.24 0.08 -0.88
N LEU A 52 -2.45 1.16 -0.97
CA LEU A 52 -2.78 2.32 -1.81
C LEU A 52 -2.84 1.98 -3.30
N VAL A 53 -1.90 1.17 -3.80
CA VAL A 53 -1.89 0.80 -5.22
C VAL A 53 -3.02 -0.19 -5.56
N LEU A 54 -3.34 -1.12 -4.66
CA LEU A 54 -4.51 -2.00 -4.81
C LEU A 54 -5.82 -1.21 -4.75
N LYS A 55 -5.92 -0.24 -3.83
CA LYS A 55 -7.07 0.66 -3.72
C LYS A 55 -7.28 1.45 -5.00
N LEU A 56 -6.23 2.06 -5.54
CA LEU A 56 -6.32 2.78 -6.81
C LEU A 56 -6.84 1.89 -7.94
N ALA A 57 -6.25 0.69 -8.09
CA ALA A 57 -6.62 -0.23 -9.17
C ALA A 57 -8.06 -0.76 -9.04
N GLY A 58 -8.55 -0.96 -7.81
CA GLY A 58 -9.93 -1.40 -7.56
C GLY A 58 -10.96 -0.28 -7.70
N GLU A 59 -10.65 0.93 -7.22
CA GLU A 59 -11.54 2.09 -7.36
C GLU A 59 -11.62 2.63 -8.78
N GLN A 60 -10.55 2.46 -9.57
CA GLN A 60 -10.44 2.93 -10.94
C GLN A 60 -9.98 1.81 -11.88
N PRO A 61 -10.81 0.79 -12.11
CA PRO A 61 -10.41 -0.39 -12.85
C PRO A 61 -10.04 -0.14 -14.31
N ASN A 62 -10.46 1.00 -14.87
CA ASN A 62 -10.18 1.41 -16.26
C ASN A 62 -9.22 2.61 -16.32
N LEU A 63 -8.36 2.80 -15.31
CA LEU A 63 -7.42 3.92 -15.29
C LEU A 63 -6.45 3.82 -16.47
N GLU A 64 -6.52 4.82 -17.34
CA GLU A 64 -5.68 4.90 -18.53
C GLU A 64 -4.20 4.93 -18.16
N GLY A 65 -3.38 4.26 -18.96
CA GLY A 65 -1.93 4.18 -18.75
C GLY A 65 -1.48 3.18 -17.68
N LEU A 66 -2.36 2.67 -16.81
CA LEU A 66 -2.01 1.66 -15.83
C LEU A 66 -1.97 0.27 -16.50
N ALA A 67 -0.77 -0.33 -16.55
CA ALA A 67 -0.56 -1.63 -17.19
C ALA A 67 -0.59 -2.80 -16.21
N GLY A 68 -0.37 -2.56 -14.93
CA GLY A 68 -0.42 -3.56 -13.86
C GLY A 68 0.06 -3.04 -12.53
N VAL A 69 -0.20 -3.82 -11.49
CA VAL A 69 0.08 -3.47 -10.09
C VAL A 69 0.80 -4.62 -9.38
N ALA A 70 1.81 -4.30 -8.57
CA ALA A 70 2.41 -5.25 -7.65
C ALA A 70 2.34 -4.71 -6.22
N ALA A 71 1.89 -5.52 -5.27
CA ALA A 71 1.80 -5.18 -3.85
C ALA A 71 2.51 -6.22 -3.00
N MET A 72 3.43 -5.78 -2.13
CA MET A 72 4.13 -6.65 -1.18
C MET A 72 3.72 -6.27 0.24
N GLY A 73 3.27 -7.25 1.02
CA GLY A 73 2.81 -7.09 2.40
C GLY A 73 1.71 -6.03 2.58
N PRO A 74 0.67 -5.95 1.69
CA PRO A 74 -0.34 -4.91 1.81
C PRO A 74 -1.30 -5.19 2.98
N PRO A 75 -1.62 -4.21 3.84
CA PRO A 75 -2.67 -4.33 4.86
C PRO A 75 -4.06 -4.22 4.22
N ILE A 76 -4.52 -5.29 3.54
CA ILE A 76 -5.82 -5.29 2.83
C ILE A 76 -7.04 -5.21 3.76
N ASP A 77 -6.86 -5.55 5.04
CA ASP A 77 -7.83 -5.39 6.12
C ASP A 77 -7.16 -4.63 7.26
N LEU A 78 -7.41 -3.33 7.33
CA LEU A 78 -6.75 -2.42 8.28
C LEU A 78 -7.15 -2.72 9.73
N ALA A 79 -8.38 -3.16 9.98
CA ALA A 79 -8.84 -3.49 11.32
C ALA A 79 -8.06 -4.68 11.87
N LYS A 80 -7.97 -5.78 11.12
CA LYS A 80 -7.19 -6.97 11.51
C LYS A 80 -5.70 -6.67 11.66
N CYS A 81 -5.13 -5.84 10.79
CA CYS A 81 -3.74 -5.42 10.92
C CYS A 81 -3.50 -4.60 12.18
N SER A 82 -4.40 -3.66 12.50
CA SER A 82 -4.33 -2.88 13.74
C SER A 82 -4.44 -3.77 14.98
N ASP A 83 -5.36 -4.74 14.99
CA ASP A 83 -5.51 -5.71 16.07
C ASP A 83 -4.26 -6.59 16.22
N LEU A 84 -3.65 -7.01 15.11
CA LEU A 84 -2.43 -7.82 15.12
C LEU A 84 -1.22 -7.03 15.66
N ILE A 85 -1.05 -5.78 15.24
CA ILE A 85 0.00 -4.88 15.74
C ILE A 85 -0.15 -4.64 17.25
N GLY A 86 -1.39 -4.48 17.75
CA GLY A 86 -1.70 -4.24 19.15
C GLY A 86 -1.50 -5.45 20.08
N ARG A 87 -1.18 -6.64 19.55
CA ARG A 87 -0.92 -7.83 20.38
C ARG A 87 0.34 -7.65 21.24
N LYS A 88 0.33 -8.24 22.44
CA LYS A 88 1.48 -8.17 23.36
C LYS A 88 2.80 -8.62 22.75
N SER A 89 2.78 -9.61 21.85
CA SER A 89 3.95 -10.08 21.12
C SER A 89 4.57 -9.00 20.20
N ASN A 90 3.77 -8.03 19.77
CA ASN A 90 4.16 -6.99 18.81
C ASN A 90 4.40 -5.61 19.45
N GLN A 91 4.37 -5.52 20.77
CA GLN A 91 4.51 -4.23 21.49
C GLN A 91 5.75 -3.41 21.11
N VAL A 92 6.88 -4.05 20.80
CA VAL A 92 8.10 -3.36 20.37
C VAL A 92 7.87 -2.63 19.06
N TYR A 93 7.21 -3.29 18.12
CA TYR A 93 6.85 -2.72 16.82
C TYR A 93 5.80 -1.61 16.96
N GLU A 94 4.75 -1.86 17.73
CA GLU A 94 3.71 -0.85 17.96
C GLU A 94 4.29 0.44 18.55
N LYS A 95 5.15 0.33 19.57
CA LYS A 95 5.85 1.48 20.17
C LYS A 95 6.73 2.21 19.17
N HIS A 96 7.41 1.47 18.30
CA HIS A 96 8.23 2.06 17.24
C HIS A 96 7.39 2.85 16.23
N PHE A 97 6.28 2.26 15.75
CA PHE A 97 5.37 2.96 14.85
C PHE A 97 4.76 4.20 15.48
N LEU A 98 4.26 4.09 16.71
CA LEU A 98 3.70 5.23 17.44
C LEU A 98 4.73 6.35 17.65
N SER A 99 5.97 6.01 17.99
CA SER A 99 7.04 7.00 18.12
C SER A 99 7.23 7.81 16.83
N ASN A 100 7.26 7.13 15.67
CA ASN A 100 7.40 7.78 14.38
C ASN A 100 6.18 8.65 14.02
N LEU A 101 4.97 8.13 14.24
CA LEU A 101 3.73 8.87 14.00
C LEU A 101 3.63 10.13 14.86
N LEU A 102 3.97 10.04 16.15
CA LEU A 102 3.98 11.19 17.06
C LEU A 102 5.05 12.22 16.67
N GLN A 103 6.21 11.78 16.18
CA GLN A 103 7.23 12.69 15.64
C GLN A 103 6.71 13.42 14.39
N ASP A 104 6.02 12.73 13.50
CA ASP A 104 5.46 13.36 12.30
C ASP A 104 4.35 14.36 12.65
N VAL A 105 3.50 14.06 13.64
CA VAL A 105 2.53 15.04 14.16
C VAL A 105 3.24 16.29 14.71
N LYS A 106 4.28 16.11 15.54
CA LYS A 106 5.07 17.23 16.08
C LYS A 106 5.75 18.07 14.98
N ARG A 107 6.30 17.41 13.96
CA ARG A 107 6.90 18.09 12.80
C ARG A 107 5.85 18.88 12.03
N ARG A 108 4.66 18.32 11.79
CA ARG A 108 3.58 19.00 11.09
C ARG A 108 3.09 20.24 11.83
N LEU A 109 2.98 20.21 13.14
CA LEU A 109 2.62 21.38 13.95
C LEU A 109 3.61 22.55 13.78
N ARG A 110 4.90 22.25 13.54
CA ARG A 110 5.91 23.29 13.26
C ARG A 110 5.70 23.97 11.91
N TYR A 111 5.32 23.21 10.88
CA TYR A 111 5.06 23.75 9.54
C TYR A 111 3.67 24.35 9.40
N TYR A 112 2.71 23.87 10.18
CA TYR A 112 1.31 24.26 10.11
C TYR A 112 0.76 24.57 11.51
N PRO A 113 1.11 25.72 12.11
CA PRO A 113 0.73 26.05 13.50
C PRO A 113 -0.79 26.21 13.71
N GLY A 114 -1.57 26.35 12.63
CA GLY A 114 -3.03 26.37 12.68
C GLY A 114 -3.72 24.99 12.72
N ILE A 115 -2.95 23.88 12.79
CA ILE A 115 -3.52 22.54 13.02
C ILE A 115 -3.77 22.40 14.53
N PRO A 116 -4.92 21.80 14.95
CA PRO A 116 -5.17 21.55 16.37
C PRO A 116 -4.05 20.73 17.02
N ASN A 117 -3.56 21.18 18.15
CA ASN A 117 -2.66 20.40 18.98
C ASN A 117 -3.48 19.33 19.73
N ILE A 118 -3.10 18.09 19.59
CA ILE A 118 -3.80 16.95 20.19
C ILE A 118 -2.96 16.38 21.33
N ASN A 119 -3.58 16.21 22.47
CA ASN A 119 -2.97 15.51 23.61
C ASN A 119 -3.28 14.02 23.50
N PHE A 120 -2.26 13.21 23.28
CA PHE A 120 -2.40 11.77 23.22
C PHE A 120 -2.28 11.16 24.63
N PRO A 121 -3.07 10.14 24.97
CA PRO A 121 -2.99 9.42 26.24
C PRO A 121 -1.67 8.63 26.34
N LYS A 122 -1.30 8.25 27.57
CA LYS A 122 -0.04 7.49 27.83
C LYS A 122 -0.11 6.05 27.32
N ASP A 123 -1.28 5.46 27.32
CA ASP A 123 -1.61 4.10 26.87
C ASP A 123 -2.05 4.06 25.39
N LEU A 124 -1.46 4.92 24.59
CA LEU A 124 -1.76 5.04 23.17
C LEU A 124 -1.46 3.74 22.42
N SER A 125 -2.43 3.26 21.65
CA SER A 125 -2.28 2.20 20.65
C SER A 125 -2.39 2.77 19.23
N ILE A 126 -2.02 2.00 18.22
CA ILE A 126 -2.20 2.39 16.80
C ILE A 126 -3.68 2.70 16.53
N ARG A 127 -4.60 1.81 16.99
CA ARG A 127 -6.04 2.03 16.81
C ARG A 127 -6.51 3.33 17.46
N LEU A 128 -6.05 3.62 18.69
CA LEU A 128 -6.41 4.84 19.39
C LEU A 128 -5.78 6.09 18.74
N PHE A 129 -4.58 5.98 18.20
CA PHE A 129 -3.97 7.05 17.38
C PHE A 129 -4.82 7.33 16.14
N ASP A 130 -5.27 6.28 15.45
CA ASP A 130 -6.10 6.44 14.27
C ASP A 130 -7.49 7.03 14.60
N GLU A 131 -8.08 6.66 15.74
CA GLU A 131 -9.34 7.24 16.22
C GLU A 131 -9.21 8.73 16.55
N ILE A 132 -8.13 9.11 17.25
CA ILE A 132 -7.94 10.48 17.72
C ILE A 132 -7.42 11.40 16.61
N TYR A 133 -6.59 10.88 15.72
CA TYR A 133 -5.85 11.71 14.78
C TYR A 133 -6.09 11.37 13.32
N THR A 134 -5.87 10.12 12.88
CA THR A 134 -5.89 9.78 11.45
C THR A 134 -7.29 9.92 10.87
N ALA A 135 -8.28 9.28 11.48
CA ALA A 135 -9.65 9.29 10.99
C ALA A 135 -10.24 10.71 10.92
N PRO A 136 -10.19 11.55 11.99
CA PRO A 136 -10.68 12.92 11.92
C PRO A 136 -9.89 13.80 10.93
N SER A 137 -8.56 13.67 10.86
CA SER A 137 -7.73 14.42 9.93
C SER A 137 -8.02 14.08 8.46
N ALA A 138 -8.50 12.88 8.21
CA ALA A 138 -8.89 12.38 6.90
C ALA A 138 -10.36 12.67 6.56
N GLY A 139 -11.17 13.09 7.55
CA GLY A 139 -12.58 13.40 7.38
C GLY A 139 -13.53 12.21 7.61
N TYR A 140 -13.06 11.16 8.29
CA TYR A 140 -13.89 10.03 8.73
C TYR A 140 -14.45 10.29 10.12
N GLY A 141 -15.69 9.82 10.37
CA GLY A 141 -16.41 10.00 11.63
C GLY A 141 -15.90 9.08 12.75
N SER A 142 -15.24 7.97 12.41
CA SER A 142 -14.68 7.00 13.36
C SER A 142 -13.52 6.23 12.74
N VAL A 143 -12.74 5.54 13.59
CA VAL A 143 -11.69 4.62 13.11
C VAL A 143 -12.27 3.42 12.35
N ASP A 144 -13.45 2.94 12.73
CA ASP A 144 -14.11 1.82 12.04
C ASP A 144 -14.54 2.23 10.63
N GLU A 145 -15.07 3.42 10.45
CA GLU A 145 -15.37 3.97 9.14
C GLU A 145 -14.10 4.12 8.30
N TYR A 146 -13.03 4.66 8.89
CA TYR A 146 -11.73 4.79 8.24
C TYR A 146 -11.20 3.43 7.77
N TYR A 147 -11.16 2.44 8.66
CA TYR A 147 -10.67 1.12 8.32
C TYR A 147 -11.54 0.44 7.27
N SER A 148 -12.85 0.49 7.40
CA SER A 148 -13.78 -0.09 6.42
C SER A 148 -13.61 0.51 5.02
N LYS A 149 -13.57 1.85 4.92
CA LYS A 149 -13.46 2.55 3.63
C LYS A 149 -12.06 2.50 3.00
N CYS A 150 -11.02 2.30 3.81
CA CYS A 150 -9.63 2.31 3.34
C CYS A 150 -9.03 0.92 3.17
N SER A 151 -9.63 -0.12 3.71
CA SER A 151 -9.29 -1.52 3.41
C SER A 151 -9.62 -1.86 1.97
N THR A 152 -8.85 -2.78 1.38
CA THR A 152 -8.98 -3.13 -0.04
C THR A 152 -9.56 -4.51 -0.29
N THR A 153 -9.88 -5.27 0.73
CA THR A 153 -10.43 -6.63 0.62
C THR A 153 -11.64 -6.68 -0.33
N HIS A 154 -12.53 -5.68 -0.25
CA HIS A 154 -13.75 -5.58 -1.06
C HIS A 154 -13.54 -4.98 -2.47
N LEU A 155 -12.32 -4.55 -2.80
CA LEU A 155 -11.98 -3.93 -4.07
C LEU A 155 -11.15 -4.86 -4.98
N ILE A 156 -10.57 -5.93 -4.43
CA ILE A 156 -9.62 -6.78 -5.17
C ILE A 156 -10.28 -7.45 -6.38
N ASP A 157 -11.51 -7.88 -6.27
CA ASP A 157 -12.29 -8.48 -7.37
C ASP A 157 -12.66 -7.48 -8.48
N GLN A 158 -12.60 -6.18 -8.17
CA GLN A 158 -12.90 -5.10 -9.12
C GLN A 158 -11.69 -4.69 -9.96
N ILE A 159 -10.48 -5.06 -9.55
CA ILE A 159 -9.24 -4.78 -10.30
C ILE A 159 -9.32 -5.46 -11.67
N LYS A 160 -8.98 -4.73 -12.73
CA LYS A 160 -9.01 -5.24 -14.11
C LYS A 160 -7.63 -5.39 -14.75
N VAL A 161 -6.60 -4.80 -14.17
CA VAL A 161 -5.23 -4.92 -14.67
C VAL A 161 -4.51 -6.13 -14.08
N PRO A 162 -3.52 -6.73 -14.76
CA PRO A 162 -2.64 -7.73 -14.18
C PRO A 162 -2.11 -7.29 -12.82
N THR A 163 -2.25 -8.14 -11.81
CA THR A 163 -1.88 -7.78 -10.44
C THR A 163 -1.12 -8.92 -9.77
N LEU A 164 -0.03 -8.57 -9.07
CA LEU A 164 0.70 -9.45 -8.18
C LEU A 164 0.49 -9.00 -6.73
N ILE A 165 0.04 -9.90 -5.88
CA ILE A 165 -0.04 -9.68 -4.43
C ILE A 165 0.87 -10.70 -3.76
N LEU A 166 1.89 -10.23 -3.04
CA LEU A 166 2.84 -11.06 -2.29
C LEU A 166 2.70 -10.79 -0.80
N THR A 167 2.45 -11.83 -0.02
CA THR A 167 2.33 -11.77 1.44
C THR A 167 2.91 -13.03 2.08
N ALA A 168 3.13 -13.02 3.39
CA ALA A 168 3.65 -14.16 4.14
C ALA A 168 2.79 -14.45 5.37
N LYS A 169 2.68 -15.73 5.74
CA LYS A 169 1.91 -16.17 6.92
C LYS A 169 2.57 -15.76 8.24
N ASP A 170 3.90 -15.62 8.23
CA ASP A 170 4.71 -15.21 9.38
C ASP A 170 4.90 -13.70 9.49
N ASP A 171 4.11 -12.90 8.73
CA ASP A 171 4.13 -11.45 8.84
C ASP A 171 3.60 -11.01 10.22
N PRO A 172 4.39 -10.28 11.03
CA PRO A 172 3.95 -9.85 12.35
C PRO A 172 2.87 -8.77 12.34
N PHE A 173 2.61 -8.14 11.18
CA PHE A 173 1.70 -7.00 11.04
C PHE A 173 0.49 -7.27 10.17
N ILE A 174 0.64 -8.15 9.19
CA ILE A 174 -0.37 -8.42 8.18
C ILE A 174 -0.98 -9.80 8.44
N ALA A 175 -2.24 -9.80 8.84
CA ALA A 175 -2.96 -11.05 9.09
C ALA A 175 -3.13 -11.83 7.77
N PRO A 176 -2.82 -13.14 7.72
CA PRO A 176 -2.94 -13.95 6.51
C PRO A 176 -4.39 -14.30 6.15
N GLU A 177 -5.29 -14.38 7.11
CA GLU A 177 -6.67 -14.87 6.93
C GLU A 177 -7.48 -14.08 5.89
N PRO A 178 -7.36 -12.73 5.77
CA PRO A 178 -8.02 -12.01 4.71
C PRO A 178 -7.62 -12.49 3.32
N PHE A 179 -6.34 -12.84 3.11
CA PHE A 179 -5.85 -13.32 1.82
C PHE A 179 -6.28 -14.75 1.52
N GLU A 180 -6.28 -15.63 2.52
CA GLU A 180 -6.68 -17.03 2.38
C GLU A 180 -8.16 -17.17 1.98
N SER A 181 -8.99 -16.20 2.35
CA SER A 181 -10.42 -16.15 2.02
C SER A 181 -10.72 -15.48 0.68
N LEU A 182 -9.72 -14.82 0.03
CA LEU A 182 -9.95 -14.12 -1.23
C LEU A 182 -10.22 -15.07 -2.39
N LYS A 183 -11.26 -14.76 -3.14
CA LYS A 183 -11.47 -15.30 -4.49
C LYS A 183 -10.96 -14.27 -5.50
N VAL A 184 -9.80 -14.54 -6.06
CA VAL A 184 -9.17 -13.60 -7.00
C VAL A 184 -9.44 -13.98 -8.44
N PRO A 185 -9.69 -13.00 -9.34
CA PRO A 185 -9.76 -13.22 -10.77
C PRO A 185 -8.46 -13.79 -11.35
N ALA A 186 -8.54 -14.46 -12.51
CA ALA A 186 -7.39 -15.15 -13.13
C ALA A 186 -6.19 -14.23 -13.47
N HIS A 187 -6.41 -12.93 -13.63
CA HIS A 187 -5.36 -11.96 -13.90
C HIS A 187 -4.68 -11.43 -12.63
N ILE A 188 -5.15 -11.85 -11.44
CA ILE A 188 -4.53 -11.53 -10.15
C ILE A 188 -3.76 -12.76 -9.67
N GLN A 189 -2.46 -12.61 -9.50
CA GLN A 189 -1.59 -13.61 -8.92
C GLN A 189 -1.43 -13.33 -7.41
N LEU A 190 -2.09 -14.13 -6.58
CA LEU A 190 -1.94 -14.09 -5.12
C LEU A 190 -0.89 -15.11 -4.69
N CYS A 191 0.19 -14.64 -4.08
CA CYS A 191 1.30 -15.44 -3.57
C CYS A 191 1.37 -15.31 -2.04
N ILE A 192 0.91 -16.33 -1.32
CA ILE A 192 1.01 -16.41 0.14
C ILE A 192 2.17 -17.34 0.45
N GLN A 193 3.25 -16.80 1.02
CA GLN A 193 4.44 -17.56 1.39
C GLN A 193 4.31 -18.04 2.85
N GLU A 194 4.88 -19.20 3.17
CA GLU A 194 4.93 -19.68 4.56
C GLU A 194 5.80 -18.77 5.43
N SER A 195 6.92 -18.27 4.86
CA SER A 195 7.87 -17.39 5.54
C SER A 195 8.31 -16.26 4.62
N GLY A 196 8.43 -15.06 5.17
CA GLY A 196 8.85 -13.85 4.47
C GLY A 196 8.94 -12.65 5.40
N GLY A 197 8.32 -12.75 6.57
CA GLY A 197 8.12 -11.61 7.45
C GLY A 197 7.32 -10.51 6.76
N HIS A 198 7.45 -9.28 7.21
CA HIS A 198 6.67 -8.18 6.63
C HIS A 198 7.11 -7.82 5.21
N LEU A 199 8.39 -7.55 5.00
CA LEU A 199 8.94 -7.14 3.68
C LEU A 199 10.31 -7.80 3.42
N GLY A 200 10.72 -8.75 4.24
CA GLY A 200 12.02 -9.38 4.13
C GLY A 200 12.14 -10.29 2.92
N PHE A 201 11.28 -11.27 2.82
CA PHE A 201 11.24 -12.29 1.77
C PHE A 201 12.64 -12.74 1.32
N LEU A 202 13.50 -13.03 2.31
CA LEU A 202 14.87 -13.45 2.05
C LEU A 202 14.91 -14.89 1.57
N GLY A 203 15.56 -15.13 0.46
CA GLY A 203 15.69 -16.45 -0.13
C GLY A 203 16.53 -16.36 -1.41
N LYS A 204 16.97 -17.50 -1.95
CA LYS A 204 17.69 -17.54 -3.22
C LYS A 204 16.81 -16.94 -4.33
N ASP A 205 17.31 -15.93 -5.02
CA ASP A 205 16.56 -15.20 -6.04
C ASP A 205 16.77 -15.76 -7.48
N GLY A 206 17.57 -16.81 -7.60
CA GLY A 206 17.92 -17.41 -8.90
C GLY A 206 19.03 -16.68 -9.67
N ALA A 207 19.42 -15.47 -9.24
CA ALA A 207 20.48 -14.67 -9.85
C ALA A 207 21.76 -14.59 -9.00
N GLY A 208 21.87 -15.43 -7.96
CA GLY A 208 22.99 -15.46 -7.02
C GLY A 208 22.84 -14.51 -5.82
N GLY A 209 21.70 -13.83 -5.70
CA GLY A 209 21.34 -12.99 -4.58
C GLY A 209 20.39 -13.66 -3.58
N ILE A 210 19.99 -12.90 -2.56
CA ILE A 210 19.12 -13.36 -1.47
C ILE A 210 17.81 -12.54 -1.37
N ARG A 211 17.54 -11.62 -2.29
CA ARG A 211 16.36 -10.74 -2.28
C ARG A 211 15.23 -11.32 -3.12
N TRP A 212 14.75 -12.48 -2.70
CA TRP A 212 13.75 -13.23 -3.46
C TRP A 212 12.48 -12.41 -3.74
N GLY A 213 11.99 -11.64 -2.77
CA GLY A 213 10.75 -10.87 -2.91
C GLY A 213 10.84 -9.79 -3.98
N GLU A 214 11.94 -9.00 -3.97
CA GLU A 214 12.15 -7.97 -4.99
C GLU A 214 12.37 -8.61 -6.37
N SER A 215 13.18 -9.69 -6.45
CA SER A 215 13.42 -10.41 -7.69
C SER A 215 12.13 -11.00 -8.26
N ARG A 216 11.23 -11.50 -7.41
CA ARG A 216 9.91 -11.99 -7.81
C ARG A 216 9.05 -10.89 -8.45
N ILE A 217 9.03 -9.69 -7.83
CA ILE A 217 8.32 -8.54 -8.40
C ILE A 217 8.93 -8.12 -9.73
N ILE A 218 10.26 -7.97 -9.80
CA ILE A 218 10.96 -7.54 -11.01
C ILE A 218 10.73 -8.53 -12.16
N SER A 219 10.82 -9.83 -11.91
CA SER A 219 10.55 -10.86 -12.91
C SER A 219 9.11 -10.79 -13.42
N TRP A 220 8.14 -10.63 -12.51
CA TRP A 220 6.74 -10.50 -12.89
C TRP A 220 6.49 -9.23 -13.73
N LEU A 221 7.09 -8.10 -13.38
CA LEU A 221 6.99 -6.86 -14.17
C LEU A 221 7.55 -7.03 -15.57
N ALA A 222 8.71 -7.69 -15.70
CA ALA A 222 9.33 -7.97 -17.00
C ALA A 222 8.44 -8.84 -17.88
N ASP A 223 7.86 -9.92 -17.32
CA ASP A 223 6.93 -10.80 -18.02
C ASP A 223 5.68 -10.05 -18.51
N MET A 224 5.10 -9.19 -17.66
CA MET A 224 3.92 -8.41 -18.04
C MET A 224 4.23 -7.36 -19.11
N ALA A 225 5.39 -6.70 -19.02
CA ALA A 225 5.83 -5.74 -20.03
C ALA A 225 6.05 -6.42 -21.41
N GLN A 226 6.66 -7.59 -21.44
CA GLN A 226 6.85 -8.37 -22.67
C GLN A 226 5.53 -8.79 -23.31
N LYS A 227 4.59 -9.30 -22.50
CA LYS A 227 3.25 -9.70 -22.99
C LYS A 227 2.49 -8.52 -23.60
N LYS A 228 2.53 -7.34 -22.99
CA LYS A 228 1.87 -6.15 -23.50
C LYS A 228 2.50 -5.68 -24.82
N THR A 229 3.82 -5.67 -24.91
CA THR A 229 4.56 -5.31 -26.13
C THR A 229 4.26 -6.28 -27.29
N ALA A 230 4.20 -7.58 -27.00
CA ALA A 230 3.84 -8.58 -28.00
C ALA A 230 2.40 -8.40 -28.51
N TYR A 231 1.46 -8.10 -27.61
CA TYR A 231 0.06 -7.84 -27.97
C TYR A 231 -0.07 -6.62 -28.91
N HIS A 232 0.58 -5.49 -28.59
CA HIS A 232 0.59 -4.31 -29.46
C HIS A 232 1.21 -4.58 -30.84
N LYS A 233 2.28 -5.36 -30.91
CA LYS A 233 2.88 -5.75 -32.21
C LYS A 233 1.98 -6.65 -33.03
N ALA A 234 1.17 -7.50 -32.42
CA ALA A 234 0.25 -8.40 -33.10
C ALA A 234 -0.97 -7.67 -33.67
N LEU A 235 -1.36 -6.53 -33.10
CA LEU A 235 -2.52 -5.73 -33.58
C LEU A 235 -2.14 -4.79 -34.73
N GLY A 236 -0.85 -4.58 -35.06
CA GLY A 236 -0.39 -3.65 -36.08
C GLY A 236 -0.52 -2.18 -35.68
N PRO A 237 0.02 -1.25 -36.46
CA PRO A 237 -0.21 0.18 -36.25
C PRO A 237 -1.67 0.51 -36.57
N ALA A 238 -2.32 1.27 -35.67
CA ALA A 238 -3.67 1.81 -35.87
C ALA A 238 -3.71 2.88 -36.95
#